data_49ca58dc52fee644e92c5a2c817ca6c8
#
_entry.id   49ca58dc52fee644e92c5a2c817ca6c8
#
_cell.length_a   1.000
_cell.length_b   1.000
_cell.length_c   1.000
_cell.angle_alpha   90.00
_cell.angle_beta   90.00
_cell.angle_gamma   90.00
#
_symmetry.space_group_name_H-M   'P 1'
#
loop_
_entity.id
_entity.type
_entity.pdbx_description
1 polymer ?
#
loop_
_entity_poly.entity_id
_entity_poly.type
_entity_poly.pdbx_seq_one_letter_code
_entity_poly.pdbx_strand_id
1 'polypeptide(L)' 'MKNKILEKSKHLFLNFGFKSITMDEIASSMGVSKKTIYKYFQNKTALVDTVTHDMFNTISSG' A
#
# COMPACT_ATOMS: atom_id res chain seq x y z
N MET A 1 2.48 9.80 7.37
CA MET A 1 2.91 9.27 6.07
C MET A 1 2.54 7.80 5.88
N LYS A 2 2.73 6.99 6.89
CA LYS A 2 2.41 5.55 6.79
C LYS A 2 0.94 5.31 6.41
N ASN A 3 0.03 6.03 7.03
CA ASN A 3 -1.39 5.89 6.74
C ASN A 3 -1.71 6.28 5.30
N LYS A 4 -1.04 7.31 4.79
CA LYS A 4 -1.25 7.73 3.41
C LYS A 4 -0.76 6.69 2.42
N ILE A 5 0.35 6.03 2.75
CA ILE A 5 0.87 4.95 1.92
C ILE A 5 -0.13 3.80 1.89
N LEU A 6 -0.66 3.44 3.04
CA LEU A 6 -1.65 2.37 3.13
C LEU A 6 -2.92 2.70 2.35
N GLU A 7 -3.45 3.89 2.51
CA GLU A 7 -4.65 4.31 1.79
C GLU A 7 -4.45 4.32 0.28
N LYS A 8 -3.33 4.87 -0.16
CA LYS A 8 -3.02 4.93 -1.59
C LYS A 8 -2.82 3.53 -2.16
N SER A 9 -2.06 2.70 -1.44
CA SER A 9 -1.81 1.33 -1.87
C SER A 9 -3.11 0.53 -1.94
N LYS A 10 -3.93 0.66 -0.93
CA LYS A 10 -5.23 -0.02 -0.88
C LYS A 10 -6.10 0.37 -2.08
N HIS A 11 -6.15 1.66 -2.37
CA HIS A 11 -6.92 2.17 -3.50
C HIS A 11 -6.41 1.60 -4.83
N LEU A 12 -5.09 1.62 -5.02
CA LEU A 12 -4.47 1.10 -6.23
C LEU A 12 -4.68 -0.41 -6.36
N PHE A 13 -4.53 -1.12 -5.27
CA PHE A 13 -4.71 -2.58 -5.28
C PHE A 13 -6.14 -2.97 -5.60
N LEU A 14 -7.11 -2.22 -5.10
CA LEU A 14 -8.51 -2.49 -5.37
C LEU A 14 -8.89 -2.19 -6.82
N ASN A 15 -8.28 -1.17 -7.41
CA ASN A 15 -8.60 -0.77 -8.77
C ASN A 15 -7.85 -1.57 -9.83
N PHE A 16 -6.59 -1.93 -9.56
CA PHE A 16 -5.73 -2.54 -10.56
C PHE A 16 -5.20 -3.92 -10.17
N GLY A 17 -5.43 -4.33 -8.92
CA GLY A 17 -4.90 -5.58 -8.42
C GLY A 17 -3.48 -5.43 -7.91
N PHE A 18 -3.20 -6.11 -6.78
CA PHE A 18 -1.89 -5.97 -6.13
C PHE A 18 -0.74 -6.50 -6.99
N LYS A 19 -1.01 -7.46 -7.88
CA LYS A 19 0.02 -8.02 -8.74
C LYS A 19 0.47 -7.04 -9.82
N SER A 20 -0.42 -6.15 -10.22
CA SER A 20 -0.13 -5.17 -11.27
C SER A 20 0.57 -3.93 -10.75
N ILE A 21 0.51 -3.70 -9.44
CA ILE A 21 1.05 -2.49 -8.82
C ILE A 21 2.43 -2.77 -8.26
N THR A 22 3.38 -1.85 -8.52
CA THR A 22 4.75 -1.95 -8.01
C THR A 22 4.98 -0.87 -6.96
N MET A 23 6.05 -1.03 -6.19
CA MET A 23 6.45 -0.02 -5.20
C MET A 23 6.73 1.32 -5.90
N ASP A 24 7.30 1.24 -7.08
CA ASP A 24 7.59 2.40 -7.92
C ASP A 24 6.31 3.17 -8.25
N GLU A 25 5.28 2.45 -8.63
CA GLU A 25 4.00 3.05 -8.98
C GLU A 25 3.33 3.71 -7.78
N ILE A 26 3.43 3.08 -6.64
CA ILE A 26 2.88 3.65 -5.41
C ILE A 26 3.58 4.96 -5.08
N ALA A 27 4.92 4.94 -5.12
CA ALA A 27 5.71 6.14 -4.85
C ALA A 27 5.38 7.26 -5.85
N SER A 28 5.31 6.90 -7.12
CA SER A 28 5.00 7.85 -8.18
C SER A 28 3.62 8.49 -7.97
N SER A 29 2.64 7.68 -7.63
CA SER A 29 1.28 8.19 -7.43
C SER A 29 1.17 9.11 -6.22
N MET A 30 2.07 8.95 -5.27
CA MET A 30 2.11 9.80 -4.07
C MET A 30 3.04 11.00 -4.21
N GLY A 31 3.82 11.05 -5.28
CA GLY A 31 4.79 12.11 -5.48
C GLY A 31 5.98 12.03 -4.54
N VAL A 32 6.33 10.82 -4.12
CA VAL A 32 7.49 10.59 -3.25
C VAL A 32 8.43 9.59 -3.91
N SER A 33 9.64 9.46 -3.36
CA SER A 33 10.59 8.51 -3.87
C SER A 33 10.27 7.10 -3.35
N LYS A 34 10.71 6.10 -4.11
CA LYS A 34 10.57 4.71 -3.71
C LYS A 34 11.24 4.45 -2.36
N LYS A 35 12.34 5.14 -2.12
CA LYS A 35 13.06 5.05 -0.86
C LYS A 35 12.17 5.42 0.33
N THR A 36 11.30 6.41 0.15
CA THR A 36 10.36 6.83 1.19
C THR A 36 9.41 5.70 1.54
N ILE A 37 8.92 4.98 0.54
CA ILE A 37 8.03 3.85 0.76
C ILE A 37 8.75 2.76 1.54
N TYR A 38 9.98 2.41 1.13
CA TYR A 38 10.76 1.37 1.80
C TYR A 38 11.11 1.72 3.24
N LYS A 39 11.06 2.98 3.59
CA LYS A 39 11.28 3.44 4.95
C LYS A 39 10.22 2.89 5.91
N TYR A 40 9.01 2.72 5.41
CA TYR A 40 7.86 2.27 6.19
C TYR A 40 7.51 0.80 5.95
N PHE A 41 7.81 0.30 4.77
CA PHE A 41 7.51 -1.07 4.38
C PHE A 41 8.72 -1.65 3.66
N GLN A 42 9.28 -2.72 4.19
CA GLN A 42 10.51 -3.32 3.69
C GLN A 42 10.42 -3.75 2.22
N ASN A 43 9.26 -4.27 1.83
CA ASN A 43 9.06 -4.73 0.48
C ASN A 43 7.55 -4.73 0.18
N LYS A 44 7.22 -5.10 -1.05
CA LYS A 44 5.83 -5.12 -1.50
C LYS A 44 4.99 -6.13 -0.71
N THR A 45 5.57 -7.27 -0.40
CA THR A 45 4.87 -8.31 0.36
C THR A 45 4.43 -7.78 1.73
N ALA A 46 5.32 -7.07 2.41
CA ALA A 46 5.01 -6.48 3.70
C ALA A 46 3.89 -5.46 3.57
N LEU A 47 3.93 -4.67 2.51
CA LEU A 47 2.90 -3.67 2.25
C LEU A 47 1.55 -4.32 1.94
N VAL A 48 1.53 -5.31 1.07
CA VAL A 48 0.33 -6.04 0.71
C VAL A 48 -0.28 -6.69 1.95
N ASP A 49 0.57 -7.30 2.76
CA ASP A 49 0.14 -7.95 3.99
C ASP A 49 -0.55 -6.95 4.94
N THR A 50 0.07 -5.80 5.10
CA THR A 50 -0.47 -4.75 5.96
C THR A 50 -1.80 -4.22 5.42
N VAL A 51 -1.86 -3.99 4.12
CA VAL A 51 -3.09 -3.50 3.47
C VAL A 51 -4.22 -4.52 3.64
N THR A 52 -3.91 -5.78 3.40
CA THR A 52 -4.90 -6.86 3.53
C THR A 52 -5.41 -6.95 4.97
N HIS A 53 -4.50 -6.88 5.91
CA HIS A 53 -4.84 -6.93 7.32
C HIS A 53 -5.74 -5.75 7.72
N ASP A 54 -5.40 -4.56 7.22
CA ASP A 54 -6.17 -3.37 7.50
C ASP A 54 -7.60 -3.48 6.95
N MET A 55 -7.72 -3.98 5.74
CA MET A 55 -9.02 -4.19 5.11
C MET A 55 -9.86 -5.21 5.89
N PHE A 56 -9.21 -6.27 6.32
CA PHE A 56 -9.88 -7.32 7.08
C PHE A 56 -10.38 -6.79 8.42
N ASN A 57 -9.57 -5.99 9.08
CA ASN A 57 -9.94 -5.37 10.35
C ASN A 57 -11.15 -4.45 10.20
N THR A 58 -11.16 -3.68 9.12
CA THR A 58 -12.27 -2.77 8.85
C THR A 58 -13.57 -3.55 8.68
N ILE A 59 -13.51 -4.66 7.97
CA ILE A 59 -14.68 -5.51 7.75
C ILE A 59 -15.13 -6.15 9.06
N SER A 60 -14.18 -6.62 9.86
CA SER A 60 -14.49 -7.26 11.14
C SER A 60 -15.11 -6.29 12.14
N SER A 61 -14.67 -5.05 12.08
CA SER A 61 -15.18 -4.01 12.99
C SER A 61 -16.58 -3.56 12.61
N GLY A 62 -16.87 -3.66 11.33
CA GLY A 62 -18.15 -3.28 10.81
C GLY A 62 -19.17 -4.34 11.06
#